data_53aebd8c846d5a54eca2d798497afd11
#
_entry.id   53aebd8c846d5a54eca2d798497afd11
#
_cell.length_a   1.000
_cell.length_b   1.000
_cell.length_c   1.000
_cell.angle_alpha   90.00
_cell.angle_beta   90.00
_cell.angle_gamma   90.00
#
_symmetry.space_group_name_H-M   'P 1'
#
loop_
_entity.id
_entity.type
_entity.pdbx_description
1 polymer ?
#
loop_
_entity_poly.entity_id
_entity_poly.type
_entity_poly.pdbx_seq_one_letter_code
_entity_poly.pdbx_strand_id
1 'polypeptide(L)'
;MTLTIAYSTYWPCQVTAPVLSLSPPSFSSPERKRRRKIEMHAPAAGAQIFQGDEGKEEDQEQQPITASVRGLRGGGKGTWKHAASHVATTIATPAAYAPLPFAVASLGWPLGVCSLVLGTLTTWYSSLLIASLWKWDGEKHTTYRLLGQSIYGRWGYWSITLFQQIASLGNNIAIHIAAGSSLKAVYKYNWDGGLTLQDFIMFFGAFELLLSQLPDIHSLRWVNALCTFSTIGFAGTAIGVTIYNGKNMDRKSISYGFQGNSSSRVFKAFNALGVIAFSFGDAMLPEIQNTIREPAKKNMYKGVSAAYSIIVLSYWQLAFSGYWAFGSQVQPFILSSLTIPEWTIVMANVFAVIQISGCFQIYCRPTYAYFEERMLSKVSSDGVRLRNCFRRLAFTSAYMVLVTLVAAAMPFFGDFVSICGAIGFTPLDFVFPALAFLKAGRMPKNTRLRLVVQVLHLAIAAWFSIVAVVGCIGAVRFIVIDVKTYKFFHDM
;
A
#
# COMPACT_ATOMS: atom_id res chain seq x y z
N MET A 1 14.83 23.57 11.34
CA MET A 1 13.38 23.33 11.41
C MET A 1 13.16 21.84 11.66
N THR A 2 12.99 21.47 12.92
CA THR A 2 13.11 20.11 13.44
C THR A 2 11.75 19.41 13.33
N LEU A 3 11.58 18.46 12.39
CA LEU A 3 10.43 17.57 12.32
C LEU A 3 10.79 16.25 13.01
N THR A 4 10.51 16.18 14.30
CA THR A 4 10.57 14.93 15.08
C THR A 4 9.27 14.18 14.83
N ILE A 5 9.32 13.11 14.04
CA ILE A 5 8.19 12.19 13.86
C ILE A 5 8.29 11.15 14.96
N ALA A 6 7.41 11.27 15.97
CA ALA A 6 7.25 10.27 17.00
C ALA A 6 6.47 9.07 16.44
N TYR A 7 7.17 8.06 15.96
CA TYR A 7 6.71 6.68 15.81
C TYR A 7 7.37 5.80 16.87
N SER A 8 7.16 6.16 18.13
CA SER A 8 7.71 5.40 19.26
C SER A 8 6.58 4.86 20.08
N THR A 9 6.04 3.69 19.74
CA THR A 9 5.28 2.90 20.75
C THR A 9 4.95 1.46 20.38
N TYR A 10 5.57 0.84 19.37
CA TYR A 10 5.24 -0.58 19.04
C TYR A 10 6.43 -1.52 18.87
N TRP A 11 7.57 -1.27 19.53
CA TRP A 11 8.69 -2.20 19.48
C TRP A 11 9.11 -2.68 20.89
N PRO A 12 8.84 -3.94 21.27
CA PRO A 12 9.29 -4.48 22.56
C PRO A 12 10.75 -4.98 22.57
N CYS A 13 11.54 -4.78 21.52
CA CYS A 13 12.94 -5.22 21.48
C CYS A 13 13.88 -4.02 21.33
N GLN A 14 14.01 -3.18 22.35
CA GLN A 14 15.18 -2.34 22.50
C GLN A 14 16.22 -3.11 23.36
N VAL A 15 17.32 -3.51 22.75
CA VAL A 15 18.53 -3.89 23.46
C VAL A 15 19.16 -2.60 23.93
N THR A 16 18.96 -2.24 25.19
CA THR A 16 19.69 -1.14 25.84
C THR A 16 21.09 -1.62 26.16
N ALA A 17 22.08 -1.16 25.41
CA ALA A 17 23.45 -1.18 25.89
C ALA A 17 23.58 -0.26 27.11
N PRO A 18 24.35 -0.62 28.16
CA PRO A 18 24.53 0.21 29.33
C PRO A 18 25.34 1.45 28.96
N VAL A 19 24.70 2.61 28.93
CA VAL A 19 25.41 3.90 28.89
C VAL A 19 25.80 4.25 30.30
N LEU A 20 27.09 4.26 30.57
CA LEU A 20 27.71 4.80 31.79
C LEU A 20 27.27 6.26 31.94
N SER A 21 26.51 6.55 32.98
CA SER A 21 26.12 7.89 33.37
C SER A 21 27.29 8.60 34.07
N LEU A 22 27.85 9.59 33.42
CA LEU A 22 28.63 10.65 34.07
C LEU A 22 27.69 11.83 34.31
N SER A 23 27.39 12.07 35.58
CA SER A 23 26.65 13.23 36.07
C SER A 23 27.53 14.47 36.15
N PRO A 24 27.08 15.64 35.69
CA PRO A 24 27.67 16.92 36.10
C PRO A 24 26.91 17.57 37.26
N PRO A 25 27.57 18.49 38.03
CA PRO A 25 27.17 18.84 39.38
C PRO A 25 26.10 19.95 39.47
N SER A 26 25.43 19.91 40.61
CA SER A 26 24.39 20.80 41.10
C SER A 26 24.85 22.28 41.22
N PHE A 27 23.99 23.21 40.81
CA PHE A 27 23.98 24.60 41.28
C PHE A 27 22.62 24.94 41.89
N SER A 28 22.69 25.47 43.11
CA SER A 28 21.59 25.82 44.01
C SER A 28 21.13 27.27 43.86
N SER A 29 19.88 27.52 44.16
CA SER A 29 19.26 28.59 44.95
C SER A 29 18.49 29.70 44.21
N PRO A 30 17.66 30.52 44.97
CA PRO A 30 16.44 30.18 45.70
C PRO A 30 15.23 31.12 45.43
N GLU A 31 14.09 30.76 46.06
CA GLU A 31 12.98 31.60 46.56
C GLU A 31 12.09 32.45 45.62
N ARG A 32 10.77 32.16 45.69
CA ARG A 32 9.76 33.05 46.27
C ARG A 32 8.38 32.36 46.50
N LYS A 33 7.96 32.44 47.76
CA LYS A 33 6.65 32.10 48.32
C LYS A 33 5.56 33.10 47.92
N ARG A 34 4.29 32.66 47.84
CA ARG A 34 3.03 33.22 48.41
C ARG A 34 1.86 32.37 47.95
N ARG A 35 1.22 31.62 48.85
CA ARG A 35 0.04 31.81 49.73
C ARG A 35 -1.25 32.24 49.02
N ARG A 36 -2.28 31.35 49.13
CA ARG A 36 -3.61 31.46 49.82
C ARG A 36 -4.40 30.22 49.47
N LYS A 37 -4.77 29.43 50.34
CA LYS A 37 -5.69 29.08 51.44
C LYS A 37 -7.12 29.64 51.25
N ILE A 38 -8.13 28.74 51.36
CA ILE A 38 -9.48 28.79 51.96
C ILE A 38 -10.18 27.50 51.49
N GLU A 39 -10.34 26.46 52.36
CA GLU A 39 -11.38 26.05 53.32
C GLU A 39 -12.68 25.65 52.63
N MET A 40 -13.02 24.36 52.74
CA MET A 40 -13.78 23.55 53.67
C MET A 40 -15.34 23.69 53.48
N HIS A 41 -16.00 22.58 53.17
CA HIS A 41 -17.05 21.99 54.02
C HIS A 41 -17.55 20.67 53.45
N ALA A 42 -17.54 19.61 54.29
CA ALA A 42 -18.40 18.44 54.24
C ALA A 42 -19.50 18.63 55.30
N PRO A 43 -20.60 17.88 55.33
CA PRO A 43 -20.69 16.61 56.04
C PRO A 43 -21.61 15.58 55.33
N ALA A 44 -21.37 14.33 55.49
CA ALA A 44 -21.64 13.28 56.48
C ALA A 44 -23.07 12.69 56.44
N ALA A 45 -23.05 11.36 56.47
CA ALA A 45 -23.90 10.38 57.12
C ALA A 45 -25.01 9.66 56.37
N GLY A 46 -24.97 8.34 56.48
CA GLY A 46 -26.12 7.46 56.46
C GLY A 46 -25.82 6.00 56.06
N ALA A 47 -25.53 5.17 57.06
CA ALA A 47 -25.30 3.73 56.94
C ALA A 47 -26.60 2.94 56.83
N GLN A 48 -26.57 1.69 56.30
CA GLN A 48 -27.01 0.39 56.84
C GLN A 48 -27.13 -0.63 55.69
N ILE A 49 -26.33 -1.68 55.69
CA ILE A 49 -26.52 -3.09 56.11
C ILE A 49 -27.83 -3.73 55.60
N PHE A 50 -27.75 -4.76 54.75
CA PHE A 50 -28.17 -6.13 55.03
C PHE A 50 -27.70 -7.15 53.95
N GLN A 51 -27.38 -8.35 54.44
CA GLN A 51 -26.96 -9.59 53.83
C GLN A 51 -27.98 -10.21 52.85
N GLY A 52 -27.48 -11.09 51.96
CA GLY A 52 -28.26 -12.10 51.27
C GLY A 52 -27.45 -12.81 50.21
N ASP A 53 -26.97 -13.95 50.57
CA ASP A 53 -26.31 -15.01 49.82
C ASP A 53 -27.28 -15.60 48.77
N GLU A 54 -26.83 -15.93 47.56
CA GLU A 54 -27.12 -17.17 46.85
C GLU A 54 -26.58 -17.12 45.41
N GLY A 55 -25.87 -18.18 45.06
CA GLY A 55 -25.15 -18.36 43.81
C GLY A 55 -26.03 -18.44 42.56
N LYS A 56 -25.50 -17.90 41.49
CA LYS A 56 -25.81 -18.32 40.11
C LYS A 56 -24.55 -18.21 39.25
N GLU A 57 -24.25 -19.31 38.61
CA GLU A 57 -23.29 -19.44 37.52
C GLU A 57 -23.47 -18.29 36.52
N GLU A 58 -22.48 -17.43 36.40
CA GLU A 58 -22.43 -16.43 35.35
C GLU A 58 -21.72 -17.01 34.15
N ASP A 59 -22.49 -17.17 33.09
CA ASP A 59 -22.01 -17.24 31.70
C ASP A 59 -20.95 -16.18 31.49
N GLN A 60 -19.72 -16.58 31.12
CA GLN A 60 -18.68 -15.70 30.68
C GLN A 60 -19.06 -15.10 29.31
N GLU A 61 -19.85 -14.06 29.34
CA GLU A 61 -20.10 -13.18 28.23
C GLU A 61 -18.78 -12.55 27.79
N GLN A 62 -18.31 -12.95 26.61
CA GLN A 62 -17.11 -12.42 25.97
C GLN A 62 -17.22 -10.90 25.84
N GLN A 63 -16.58 -10.18 26.73
CA GLN A 63 -16.44 -8.72 26.61
C GLN A 63 -15.79 -8.34 25.27
N PRO A 64 -16.35 -7.37 24.53
CA PRO A 64 -15.80 -6.97 23.24
C PRO A 64 -14.42 -6.34 23.40
N ILE A 65 -13.55 -6.59 22.40
CA ILE A 65 -12.13 -6.24 22.28
C ILE A 65 -11.88 -4.70 22.26
N THR A 66 -12.67 -3.91 22.93
CA THR A 66 -12.60 -2.44 22.94
C THR A 66 -11.60 -1.83 23.93
N ALA A 67 -10.98 -2.61 24.81
CA ALA A 67 -10.10 -2.08 25.86
C ALA A 67 -8.66 -1.75 25.40
N SER A 68 -8.22 -2.23 24.22
CA SER A 68 -6.84 -2.07 23.73
C SER A 68 -6.57 -0.77 22.98
N VAL A 69 -7.59 -0.01 22.59
CA VAL A 69 -7.46 1.18 21.73
C VAL A 69 -7.35 2.51 22.52
N ARG A 70 -7.52 2.47 23.84
CA ARG A 70 -7.47 3.71 24.69
C ARG A 70 -6.11 4.36 24.86
N GLY A 71 -5.02 3.74 24.37
CA GLY A 71 -3.63 4.25 24.52
C GLY A 71 -3.17 5.35 23.55
N LEU A 72 -3.89 5.63 22.47
CA LEU A 72 -3.45 6.57 21.41
C LEU A 72 -4.28 7.88 21.40
N ARG A 73 -4.33 8.59 22.51
CA ARG A 73 -4.91 9.95 22.58
C ARG A 73 -3.96 11.06 22.08
N GLY A 74 -2.87 10.76 21.40
CA GLY A 74 -2.02 11.73 20.72
C GLY A 74 -2.54 11.97 19.30
N GLY A 75 -3.11 13.14 19.00
CA GLY A 75 -3.44 13.50 17.61
C GLY A 75 -2.20 13.44 16.73
N GLY A 76 -2.33 12.93 15.49
CA GLY A 76 -1.24 12.88 14.51
C GLY A 76 -0.58 14.25 14.33
N LYS A 77 0.72 14.26 14.06
CA LYS A 77 1.51 15.50 13.87
C LYS A 77 1.70 15.87 12.39
N GLY A 78 1.30 14.98 11.47
CA GLY A 78 1.48 15.13 10.03
C GLY A 78 0.67 16.28 9.43
N THR A 79 1.26 17.00 8.48
CA THR A 79 0.58 18.05 7.71
C THR A 79 -0.06 17.46 6.44
N TRP A 80 -0.81 18.27 5.68
CA TRP A 80 -1.31 17.86 4.37
C TRP A 80 -0.18 17.51 3.37
N LYS A 81 1.01 18.15 3.48
CA LYS A 81 2.18 17.82 2.66
C LYS A 81 2.72 16.42 3.01
N HIS A 82 2.70 16.07 4.29
CA HIS A 82 3.05 14.73 4.75
C HIS A 82 2.05 13.67 4.20
N ALA A 83 0.74 13.97 4.22
CA ALA A 83 -0.26 13.13 3.60
C ALA A 83 -0.02 12.95 2.11
N ALA A 84 0.24 14.05 1.37
CA ALA A 84 0.51 14.02 -0.05
C ALA A 84 1.74 13.18 -0.39
N SER A 85 2.84 13.35 0.36
CA SER A 85 4.06 12.55 0.17
C SER A 85 3.81 11.07 0.42
N HIS A 86 3.13 10.71 1.52
CA HIS A 86 2.82 9.31 1.80
C HIS A 86 1.93 8.67 0.76
N VAL A 87 0.81 9.30 0.39
CA VAL A 87 -0.10 8.78 -0.64
C VAL A 87 0.61 8.68 -2.00
N ALA A 88 1.41 9.69 -2.37
CA ALA A 88 2.17 9.63 -3.62
C ALA A 88 3.21 8.51 -3.62
N THR A 89 3.94 8.29 -2.52
CA THR A 89 4.96 7.23 -2.45
C THR A 89 4.38 5.83 -2.32
N THR A 90 3.20 5.65 -1.73
CA THR A 90 2.53 4.35 -1.66
C THR A 90 1.90 3.97 -3.00
N ILE A 91 1.31 4.90 -3.73
CA ILE A 91 0.70 4.62 -5.04
C ILE A 91 1.78 4.62 -6.15
N ALA A 92 2.60 5.69 -6.26
CA ALA A 92 3.54 5.87 -7.36
C ALA A 92 4.82 5.03 -7.19
N THR A 93 4.69 3.72 -7.28
CA THR A 93 5.81 2.78 -7.29
C THR A 93 6.16 2.35 -8.71
N PRO A 94 7.43 2.02 -9.03
CA PRO A 94 7.80 1.50 -10.35
C PRO A 94 6.93 0.33 -10.80
N ALA A 95 6.61 -0.59 -9.89
CA ALA A 95 5.74 -1.73 -10.18
C ALA A 95 4.29 -1.32 -10.50
N ALA A 96 3.82 -0.16 -10.00
CA ALA A 96 2.46 0.29 -10.23
C ALA A 96 2.28 0.95 -11.60
N TYR A 97 3.22 1.78 -12.06
CA TYR A 97 3.01 2.51 -13.31
C TYR A 97 3.84 2.01 -14.51
N ALA A 98 4.88 1.20 -14.28
CA ALA A 98 5.62 0.56 -15.36
C ALA A 98 4.76 -0.32 -16.29
N PRO A 99 3.69 -1.01 -15.83
CA PRO A 99 2.85 -1.82 -16.70
C PRO A 99 1.73 -1.04 -17.40
N LEU A 100 1.53 0.24 -17.11
CA LEU A 100 0.45 1.04 -17.73
C LEU A 100 0.55 1.17 -19.26
N PRO A 101 1.72 1.35 -19.89
CA PRO A 101 1.82 1.34 -21.35
C PRO A 101 1.31 0.03 -21.96
N PHE A 102 1.63 -1.10 -21.37
CA PHE A 102 1.14 -2.43 -21.78
C PHE A 102 -0.38 -2.55 -21.63
N ALA A 103 -0.94 -2.03 -20.54
CA ALA A 103 -2.38 -2.03 -20.34
C ALA A 103 -3.11 -1.18 -21.40
N VAL A 104 -2.59 0.02 -21.68
CA VAL A 104 -3.14 0.89 -22.75
C VAL A 104 -2.99 0.24 -24.13
N ALA A 105 -1.85 -0.41 -24.43
CA ALA A 105 -1.64 -1.13 -25.68
C ALA A 105 -2.63 -2.32 -25.86
N SER A 106 -2.93 -3.02 -24.78
CA SER A 106 -3.88 -4.15 -24.78
C SER A 106 -5.32 -3.73 -25.00
N LEU A 107 -5.69 -2.51 -24.62
CA LEU A 107 -7.03 -1.92 -24.81
C LEU A 107 -7.13 -1.08 -26.09
N GLY A 108 -6.00 -0.66 -26.67
CA GLY A 108 -5.94 0.34 -27.75
C GLY A 108 -6.20 1.75 -27.26
N TRP A 109 -5.93 2.76 -28.11
CA TRP A 109 -6.02 4.17 -27.72
C TRP A 109 -7.36 4.57 -27.09
N PRO A 110 -8.55 4.34 -27.71
CA PRO A 110 -9.80 4.85 -27.15
C PRO A 110 -10.14 4.23 -25.80
N LEU A 111 -10.15 2.90 -25.72
CA LEU A 111 -10.51 2.20 -24.49
C LEU A 111 -9.44 2.32 -23.42
N GLY A 112 -8.16 2.34 -23.81
CA GLY A 112 -7.04 2.51 -22.89
C GLY A 112 -7.06 3.87 -22.20
N VAL A 113 -7.24 4.95 -22.99
CA VAL A 113 -7.36 6.31 -22.43
C VAL A 113 -8.59 6.43 -21.54
N CYS A 114 -9.76 5.98 -22.02
CA CYS A 114 -11.00 6.04 -21.23
C CYS A 114 -10.87 5.24 -19.91
N SER A 115 -10.30 4.04 -19.95
CA SER A 115 -10.13 3.20 -18.75
C SER A 115 -9.14 3.82 -17.77
N LEU A 116 -8.04 4.40 -18.25
CA LEU A 116 -7.05 5.07 -17.41
C LEU A 116 -7.62 6.32 -16.73
N VAL A 117 -8.35 7.15 -17.49
CA VAL A 117 -9.02 8.35 -16.96
C VAL A 117 -10.09 7.97 -15.95
N LEU A 118 -10.96 7.01 -16.29
CA LEU A 118 -12.02 6.53 -15.40
C LEU A 118 -11.43 5.94 -14.11
N GLY A 119 -10.41 5.10 -14.22
CA GLY A 119 -9.70 4.52 -13.06
C GLY A 119 -9.14 5.61 -12.17
N THR A 120 -8.43 6.57 -12.73
CA THR A 120 -7.84 7.71 -11.99
C THR A 120 -8.90 8.54 -11.26
N LEU A 121 -9.95 8.96 -11.96
CA LEU A 121 -11.00 9.78 -11.36
C LEU A 121 -11.78 9.04 -10.28
N THR A 122 -12.07 7.76 -10.51
CA THR A 122 -12.81 6.96 -9.54
C THR A 122 -11.98 6.70 -8.28
N THR A 123 -10.70 6.36 -8.38
CA THR A 123 -9.86 6.14 -7.20
C THR A 123 -9.57 7.43 -6.44
N TRP A 124 -9.33 8.55 -7.13
CA TRP A 124 -9.26 9.85 -6.47
C TRP A 124 -10.53 10.15 -5.67
N TYR A 125 -11.70 9.97 -6.29
CA TYR A 125 -12.99 10.16 -5.63
C TYR A 125 -13.19 9.21 -4.45
N SER A 126 -12.90 7.92 -4.63
CA SER A 126 -12.99 6.89 -3.59
C SER A 126 -12.07 7.18 -2.40
N SER A 127 -10.86 7.66 -2.66
CA SER A 127 -9.93 8.10 -1.61
C SER A 127 -10.51 9.25 -0.78
N LEU A 128 -11.21 10.19 -1.40
CA LEU A 128 -11.93 11.25 -0.69
C LEU A 128 -13.12 10.71 0.12
N LEU A 129 -13.84 9.70 -0.40
CA LEU A 129 -14.90 9.03 0.35
C LEU A 129 -14.35 8.33 1.60
N ILE A 130 -13.28 7.53 1.48
CA ILE A 130 -12.62 6.87 2.62
C ILE A 130 -12.19 7.92 3.65
N ALA A 131 -11.53 9.00 3.21
CA ALA A 131 -11.11 10.07 4.09
C ALA A 131 -12.29 10.75 4.80
N SER A 132 -13.49 10.79 4.19
CA SER A 132 -14.70 11.32 4.81
C SER A 132 -15.30 10.38 5.85
N LEU A 133 -15.12 9.07 5.67
CA LEU A 133 -15.67 8.02 6.53
C LEU A 133 -14.74 7.64 7.68
N TRP A 134 -13.48 8.07 7.65
CA TRP A 134 -12.47 7.75 8.67
C TRP A 134 -12.93 8.05 10.11
N LYS A 135 -13.71 9.12 10.32
CA LYS A 135 -14.41 9.38 11.57
C LYS A 135 -15.88 9.00 11.39
N TRP A 136 -16.22 7.81 11.82
CA TRP A 136 -17.56 7.25 11.76
C TRP A 136 -18.12 7.08 13.16
N ASP A 137 -19.39 7.40 13.37
CA ASP A 137 -20.10 7.26 14.66
C ASP A 137 -19.36 7.87 15.87
N GLY A 138 -18.70 9.02 15.64
CA GLY A 138 -17.93 9.72 16.66
C GLY A 138 -16.53 9.16 16.94
N GLU A 139 -16.23 7.95 16.49
CA GLU A 139 -14.94 7.29 16.68
C GLU A 139 -14.01 7.44 15.47
N LYS A 140 -12.70 7.43 15.76
CA LYS A 140 -11.64 7.44 14.74
C LYS A 140 -11.18 6.02 14.46
N HIS A 141 -11.22 5.60 13.20
CA HIS A 141 -10.79 4.27 12.80
C HIS A 141 -9.33 4.28 12.35
N THR A 142 -8.46 3.63 13.12
CA THR A 142 -7.01 3.64 12.91
C THR A 142 -6.56 2.75 11.76
N THR A 143 -7.38 1.78 11.35
CA THR A 143 -7.08 0.85 10.26
C THR A 143 -8.30 0.66 9.36
N TYR A 144 -8.06 0.26 8.11
CA TYR A 144 -9.13 0.05 7.14
C TYR A 144 -10.10 -1.06 7.57
N ARG A 145 -9.59 -2.15 8.15
CA ARG A 145 -10.41 -3.25 8.68
C ARG A 145 -11.34 -2.82 9.81
N LEU A 146 -10.90 -1.90 10.70
CA LEU A 146 -11.74 -1.36 11.77
C LEU A 146 -12.83 -0.43 11.20
N LEU A 147 -12.52 0.35 10.17
CA LEU A 147 -13.52 1.12 9.44
C LEU A 147 -14.57 0.19 8.82
N GLY A 148 -14.15 -0.90 8.19
CA GLY A 148 -15.05 -1.92 7.65
C GLY A 148 -15.92 -2.58 8.71
N GLN A 149 -15.35 -2.88 9.86
CA GLN A 149 -16.08 -3.43 11.00
C GLN A 149 -17.17 -2.47 11.51
N SER A 150 -16.85 -1.21 11.63
CA SER A 150 -17.81 -0.19 12.08
C SER A 150 -18.99 -0.02 11.11
N ILE A 151 -18.74 -0.10 9.78
CA ILE A 151 -19.79 0.10 8.77
C ILE A 151 -20.58 -1.18 8.51
N TYR A 152 -19.93 -2.34 8.40
CA TYR A 152 -20.54 -3.61 7.97
C TYR A 152 -20.50 -4.71 9.04
N GLY A 153 -20.04 -4.39 10.25
CA GLY A 153 -19.89 -5.37 11.33
C GLY A 153 -18.80 -6.41 11.00
N ARG A 154 -18.99 -7.62 11.54
CA ARG A 154 -18.02 -8.72 11.44
C ARG A 154 -17.65 -9.09 9.99
N TRP A 155 -18.61 -9.03 9.07
CA TRP A 155 -18.37 -9.29 7.65
C TRP A 155 -17.45 -8.26 7.01
N GLY A 156 -17.63 -6.96 7.33
CA GLY A 156 -16.75 -5.91 6.83
C GLY A 156 -15.31 -6.07 7.31
N TYR A 157 -15.12 -6.45 8.57
CA TYR A 157 -13.79 -6.73 9.11
C TYR A 157 -13.07 -7.82 8.33
N TRP A 158 -13.73 -8.98 8.15
CA TRP A 158 -13.11 -10.12 7.48
C TRP A 158 -12.92 -9.92 5.98
N SER A 159 -13.88 -9.30 5.30
CA SER A 159 -13.77 -9.00 3.86
C SER A 159 -12.60 -8.05 3.56
N ILE A 160 -12.50 -6.96 4.31
CA ILE A 160 -11.38 -6.01 4.12
C ILE A 160 -10.06 -6.67 4.49
N THR A 161 -10.01 -7.43 5.60
CA THR A 161 -8.79 -8.16 5.97
C THR A 161 -8.36 -9.10 4.84
N LEU A 162 -9.27 -9.89 4.27
CA LEU A 162 -8.97 -10.81 3.17
C LEU A 162 -8.39 -10.06 1.95
N PHE A 163 -9.09 -9.02 1.49
CA PHE A 163 -8.64 -8.27 0.31
C PHE A 163 -7.32 -7.52 0.57
N GLN A 164 -7.10 -6.98 1.77
CA GLN A 164 -5.80 -6.38 2.15
C GLN A 164 -4.67 -7.41 2.15
N GLN A 165 -4.91 -8.65 2.63
CA GLN A 165 -3.89 -9.69 2.60
C GLN A 165 -3.57 -10.13 1.17
N ILE A 166 -4.58 -10.28 0.30
CA ILE A 166 -4.38 -10.60 -1.11
C ILE A 166 -3.62 -9.47 -1.82
N ALA A 167 -4.01 -8.22 -1.59
CA ALA A 167 -3.32 -7.05 -2.14
C ALA A 167 -1.86 -6.97 -1.68
N SER A 168 -1.61 -7.16 -0.37
CA SER A 168 -0.26 -7.14 0.20
C SER A 168 0.62 -8.25 -0.38
N LEU A 169 0.13 -9.49 -0.37
CA LEU A 169 0.89 -10.65 -0.87
C LEU A 169 1.17 -10.53 -2.37
N GLY A 170 0.14 -10.26 -3.18
CA GLY A 170 0.27 -10.15 -4.63
C GLY A 170 1.18 -9.00 -5.05
N ASN A 171 1.05 -7.84 -4.39
CA ASN A 171 1.94 -6.70 -4.63
C ASN A 171 3.40 -7.03 -4.26
N ASN A 172 3.63 -7.68 -3.13
CA ASN A 172 4.98 -8.06 -2.70
C ASN A 172 5.64 -9.06 -3.66
N ILE A 173 4.89 -10.00 -4.24
CA ILE A 173 5.40 -10.89 -5.29
C ILE A 173 5.72 -10.08 -6.55
N ALA A 174 4.83 -9.20 -7.02
CA ALA A 174 5.04 -8.40 -8.21
C ALA A 174 6.28 -7.50 -8.10
N ILE A 175 6.49 -6.83 -6.96
CA ILE A 175 7.65 -5.97 -6.75
C ILE A 175 8.97 -6.74 -6.63
N HIS A 176 8.96 -7.99 -6.12
CA HIS A 176 10.12 -8.89 -6.15
C HIS A 176 10.53 -9.23 -7.58
N ILE A 177 9.56 -9.55 -8.44
CA ILE A 177 9.82 -9.83 -9.86
C ILE A 177 10.36 -8.58 -10.56
N ALA A 178 9.77 -7.41 -10.31
CA ALA A 178 10.22 -6.14 -10.89
C ALA A 178 11.66 -5.78 -10.45
N ALA A 179 11.98 -5.98 -9.16
CA ALA A 179 13.32 -5.73 -8.63
C ALA A 179 14.35 -6.71 -9.22
N GLY A 180 14.02 -7.99 -9.29
CA GLY A 180 14.86 -9.01 -9.94
C GLY A 180 15.11 -8.67 -11.41
N SER A 181 14.08 -8.28 -12.16
CA SER A 181 14.20 -7.86 -13.56
C SER A 181 15.10 -6.63 -13.71
N SER A 182 14.97 -5.67 -12.81
CA SER A 182 15.82 -4.47 -12.80
C SER A 182 17.27 -4.79 -12.47
N LEU A 183 17.53 -5.65 -11.49
CA LEU A 183 18.88 -6.10 -11.14
C LEU A 183 19.52 -6.87 -12.29
N LYS A 184 18.78 -7.78 -12.94
CA LYS A 184 19.25 -8.51 -14.13
C LYS A 184 19.60 -7.55 -15.27
N ALA A 185 18.80 -6.52 -15.52
CA ALA A 185 19.09 -5.50 -16.54
C ALA A 185 20.38 -4.75 -16.24
N VAL A 186 20.64 -4.37 -14.99
CA VAL A 186 21.89 -3.74 -14.55
C VAL A 186 23.08 -4.68 -14.73
N TYR A 187 22.91 -5.97 -14.38
CA TYR A 187 23.95 -6.96 -14.53
C TYR A 187 24.34 -7.18 -15.97
N LYS A 188 23.38 -7.36 -16.90
CA LYS A 188 23.65 -7.58 -18.32
C LYS A 188 24.41 -6.44 -18.99
N TYR A 189 24.32 -5.21 -18.45
CA TYR A 189 25.07 -4.07 -18.97
C TYR A 189 26.58 -4.18 -18.72
N ASN A 190 26.98 -4.75 -17.57
CA ASN A 190 28.37 -4.78 -17.15
C ASN A 190 29.05 -6.14 -17.39
N TRP A 191 28.26 -7.21 -17.42
CA TRP A 191 28.76 -8.58 -17.47
C TRP A 191 27.89 -9.46 -18.37
N ASP A 192 28.54 -10.25 -19.20
CA ASP A 192 27.87 -11.29 -19.99
C ASP A 192 27.99 -12.64 -19.26
N GLY A 193 27.23 -12.80 -18.20
CA GLY A 193 27.24 -13.95 -17.32
C GLY A 193 25.95 -14.77 -17.36
N GLY A 194 26.02 -16.01 -16.86
CA GLY A 194 24.94 -17.00 -16.90
C GLY A 194 23.90 -16.87 -15.78
N LEU A 195 23.85 -15.75 -15.02
CA LEU A 195 22.85 -15.60 -13.95
C LEU A 195 21.44 -15.39 -14.51
N THR A 196 20.49 -16.14 -13.97
CA THR A 196 19.09 -16.15 -14.38
C THR A 196 18.27 -15.07 -13.65
N LEU A 197 17.06 -14.79 -14.13
CA LEU A 197 16.15 -13.87 -13.44
C LEU A 197 15.84 -14.34 -12.02
N GLN A 198 15.72 -15.64 -11.82
CA GLN A 198 15.43 -16.27 -10.54
C GLN A 198 16.54 -16.01 -9.51
N ASP A 199 17.80 -16.04 -9.95
CA ASP A 199 18.95 -15.73 -9.08
C ASP A 199 18.85 -14.30 -8.54
N PHE A 200 18.50 -13.34 -9.40
CA PHE A 200 18.33 -11.95 -8.98
C PHE A 200 17.11 -11.74 -8.08
N ILE A 201 16.01 -12.47 -8.31
CA ILE A 201 14.85 -12.45 -7.40
C ILE A 201 15.26 -13.00 -6.03
N MET A 202 16.03 -14.10 -5.97
CA MET A 202 16.52 -14.67 -4.71
C MET A 202 17.50 -13.74 -4.00
N PHE A 203 18.42 -13.09 -4.72
CA PHE A 203 19.33 -12.09 -4.14
C PHE A 203 18.58 -10.90 -3.55
N PHE A 204 17.58 -10.40 -4.27
CA PHE A 204 16.73 -9.33 -3.76
C PHE A 204 15.95 -9.78 -2.52
N GLY A 205 15.39 -10.99 -2.54
CA GLY A 205 14.68 -11.55 -1.39
C GLY A 205 15.57 -11.71 -0.16
N ALA A 206 16.81 -12.18 -0.33
CA ALA A 206 17.79 -12.26 0.76
C ALA A 206 18.13 -10.87 1.32
N PHE A 207 18.31 -9.87 0.47
CA PHE A 207 18.53 -8.49 0.87
C PHE A 207 17.34 -7.92 1.66
N GLU A 208 16.12 -8.09 1.17
CA GLU A 208 14.91 -7.64 1.85
C GLU A 208 14.66 -8.39 3.17
N LEU A 209 15.05 -9.68 3.25
CA LEU A 209 15.00 -10.45 4.48
C LEU A 209 15.87 -9.81 5.57
N LEU A 210 17.07 -9.36 5.23
CA LEU A 210 17.92 -8.63 6.16
C LEU A 210 17.32 -7.29 6.54
N LEU A 211 16.80 -6.52 5.59
CA LEU A 211 16.14 -5.23 5.85
C LEU A 211 14.90 -5.39 6.72
N SER A 212 14.12 -6.45 6.57
CA SER A 212 12.89 -6.70 7.34
C SER A 212 13.15 -6.96 8.83
N GLN A 213 14.38 -7.34 9.20
CA GLN A 213 14.79 -7.54 10.60
C GLN A 213 15.24 -6.25 11.28
N LEU A 214 15.56 -5.20 10.52
CA LEU A 214 15.97 -3.94 11.10
C LEU A 214 14.76 -3.21 11.72
N PRO A 215 14.85 -2.77 12.98
CA PRO A 215 13.79 -1.99 13.58
C PRO A 215 13.77 -0.60 12.93
N ASP A 216 12.60 -0.18 12.44
CA ASP A 216 12.33 1.22 12.07
C ASP A 216 13.14 1.82 10.89
N ILE A 217 13.38 1.05 9.80
CA ILE A 217 13.99 1.62 8.57
C ILE A 217 13.19 2.85 8.06
N HIS A 218 11.88 2.87 8.27
CA HIS A 218 11.02 3.98 7.86
C HIS A 218 11.09 5.23 8.75
N SER A 219 11.68 5.13 9.94
CA SER A 219 11.93 6.30 10.79
C SER A 219 13.15 7.09 10.34
N LEU A 220 14.01 6.49 9.53
CA LEU A 220 15.22 7.13 9.02
C LEU A 220 14.85 8.13 7.90
N ARG A 221 14.98 9.42 8.19
CA ARG A 221 14.70 10.50 7.23
C ARG A 221 15.46 10.36 5.92
N TRP A 222 16.66 9.85 5.97
CA TRP A 222 17.52 9.64 4.81
C TRP A 222 16.99 8.54 3.88
N VAL A 223 16.43 7.46 4.42
CA VAL A 223 15.81 6.40 3.62
C VAL A 223 14.59 6.93 2.88
N ASN A 224 13.71 7.67 3.58
CA ASN A 224 12.54 8.29 2.95
C ASN A 224 12.93 9.33 1.88
N ALA A 225 13.98 10.13 2.14
CA ALA A 225 14.49 11.09 1.16
C ALA A 225 15.07 10.38 -0.07
N LEU A 226 15.83 9.29 0.12
CA LEU A 226 16.40 8.47 -0.94
C LEU A 226 15.28 7.82 -1.78
N CYS A 227 14.25 7.26 -1.15
CA CYS A 227 13.10 6.69 -1.86
C CYS A 227 12.35 7.74 -2.67
N THR A 228 12.12 8.94 -2.12
CA THR A 228 11.45 10.04 -2.84
C THR A 228 12.31 10.50 -4.04
N PHE A 229 13.61 10.65 -3.84
CA PHE A 229 14.53 10.98 -4.93
C PHE A 229 14.52 9.92 -6.01
N SER A 230 14.56 8.64 -5.63
CA SER A 230 14.52 7.52 -6.57
C SER A 230 13.18 7.42 -7.32
N THR A 231 12.06 7.77 -6.68
CA THR A 231 10.74 7.84 -7.34
C THR A 231 10.74 8.89 -8.45
N ILE A 232 11.26 10.09 -8.15
CA ILE A 232 11.36 11.18 -9.13
C ILE A 232 12.37 10.81 -10.24
N GLY A 233 13.51 10.25 -9.85
CA GLY A 233 14.55 9.79 -10.76
C GLY A 233 14.03 8.72 -11.73
N PHE A 234 13.33 7.70 -11.21
CA PHE A 234 12.72 6.67 -12.03
C PHE A 234 11.67 7.24 -13.00
N ALA A 235 10.73 8.05 -12.52
CA ALA A 235 9.70 8.63 -13.37
C ALA A 235 10.30 9.50 -14.50
N GLY A 236 11.25 10.37 -14.14
CA GLY A 236 11.91 11.26 -15.12
C GLY A 236 12.72 10.49 -16.15
N THR A 237 13.53 9.51 -15.70
CA THR A 237 14.35 8.69 -16.61
C THR A 237 13.49 7.77 -17.47
N ALA A 238 12.51 7.06 -16.90
CA ALA A 238 11.64 6.17 -17.65
C ALA A 238 10.86 6.92 -18.74
N ILE A 239 10.25 8.07 -18.41
CA ILE A 239 9.51 8.88 -19.39
C ILE A 239 10.48 9.44 -20.44
N GLY A 240 11.59 10.03 -20.03
CA GLY A 240 12.57 10.64 -20.94
C GLY A 240 13.17 9.63 -21.92
N VAL A 241 13.60 8.46 -21.40
CA VAL A 241 14.17 7.38 -22.22
C VAL A 241 13.11 6.77 -23.14
N THR A 242 11.87 6.61 -22.67
CA THR A 242 10.75 6.13 -23.51
C THR A 242 10.51 7.06 -24.70
N ILE A 243 10.46 8.38 -24.46
CA ILE A 243 10.29 9.36 -25.53
C ILE A 243 11.50 9.36 -26.49
N TYR A 244 12.72 9.23 -25.95
CA TYR A 244 13.94 9.15 -26.78
C TYR A 244 13.93 7.91 -27.66
N ASN A 245 13.62 6.71 -27.11
CA ASN A 245 13.48 5.48 -27.90
C ASN A 245 12.41 5.66 -28.98
N GLY A 246 11.22 6.18 -28.63
CA GLY A 246 10.14 6.38 -29.59
C GLY A 246 10.47 7.33 -30.73
N LYS A 247 11.35 8.32 -30.52
CA LYS A 247 11.85 9.21 -31.59
C LYS A 247 12.85 8.53 -32.52
N ASN A 248 13.66 7.61 -31.99
CA ASN A 248 14.71 6.93 -32.74
C ASN A 248 14.25 5.63 -33.43
N MET A 249 13.04 5.15 -33.13
CA MET A 249 12.46 3.97 -33.79
C MET A 249 11.84 4.37 -35.14
N ASP A 250 11.93 3.47 -36.11
CA ASP A 250 11.21 3.63 -37.37
C ASP A 250 9.70 3.55 -37.15
N ARG A 251 9.03 4.67 -37.37
CA ARG A 251 7.57 4.78 -37.11
C ARG A 251 6.72 3.89 -38.02
N LYS A 252 7.26 3.47 -39.17
CA LYS A 252 6.59 2.56 -40.09
C LYS A 252 6.56 1.13 -39.58
N SER A 253 7.50 0.75 -38.73
CA SER A 253 7.59 -0.58 -38.11
C SER A 253 6.67 -0.76 -36.88
N ILE A 254 6.17 0.36 -36.30
CA ILE A 254 5.36 0.34 -35.07
C ILE A 254 3.89 0.04 -35.42
N SER A 255 3.41 -1.11 -34.96
CA SER A 255 2.02 -1.49 -35.09
C SER A 255 1.21 -1.10 -33.85
N TYR A 256 0.05 -0.48 -34.06
CA TYR A 256 -0.94 -0.18 -33.02
C TYR A 256 -2.13 -1.13 -33.09
N GLY A 257 -2.05 -2.15 -33.94
CA GLY A 257 -3.10 -3.16 -34.09
C GLY A 257 -3.14 -4.15 -32.94
N PHE A 258 -4.32 -4.67 -32.65
CA PHE A 258 -4.47 -5.73 -31.64
C PHE A 258 -3.81 -7.02 -32.12
N GLN A 259 -2.92 -7.58 -31.30
CA GLN A 259 -2.23 -8.82 -31.58
C GLN A 259 -3.02 -10.03 -31.12
N GLY A 260 -3.04 -11.08 -31.94
CA GLY A 260 -3.68 -12.35 -31.65
C GLY A 260 -5.10 -12.49 -32.20
N ASN A 261 -5.71 -13.68 -31.99
CA ASN A 261 -7.09 -13.99 -32.37
C ASN A 261 -8.10 -13.25 -31.47
N SER A 262 -9.38 -13.23 -31.89
CA SER A 262 -10.43 -12.48 -31.17
C SER A 262 -10.55 -12.86 -29.70
N SER A 263 -10.45 -14.15 -29.38
CA SER A 263 -10.49 -14.62 -27.99
C SER A 263 -9.30 -14.08 -27.17
N SER A 264 -8.07 -14.14 -27.70
CA SER A 264 -6.87 -13.63 -27.03
C SER A 264 -6.96 -12.13 -26.77
N ARG A 265 -7.52 -11.35 -27.69
CA ARG A 265 -7.72 -9.89 -27.55
C ARG A 265 -8.63 -9.55 -26.37
N VAL A 266 -9.75 -10.28 -26.24
CA VAL A 266 -10.70 -10.07 -25.14
C VAL A 266 -10.03 -10.35 -23.78
N PHE A 267 -9.28 -11.45 -23.66
CA PHE A 267 -8.60 -11.76 -22.42
C PHE A 267 -7.43 -10.83 -22.11
N LYS A 268 -6.71 -10.31 -23.13
CA LYS A 268 -5.71 -9.25 -22.94
C LYS A 268 -6.37 -7.98 -22.42
N ALA A 269 -7.53 -7.60 -22.94
CA ALA A 269 -8.29 -6.46 -22.43
C ALA A 269 -8.74 -6.67 -20.97
N PHE A 270 -9.19 -7.86 -20.61
CA PHE A 270 -9.55 -8.22 -19.24
C PHE A 270 -8.34 -8.11 -18.30
N ASN A 271 -7.20 -8.66 -18.70
CA ASN A 271 -5.95 -8.55 -17.95
C ASN A 271 -5.54 -7.08 -17.76
N ALA A 272 -5.63 -6.27 -18.80
CA ALA A 272 -5.29 -4.85 -18.76
C ALA A 272 -6.15 -4.05 -17.77
N LEU A 273 -7.42 -4.37 -17.60
CA LEU A 273 -8.28 -3.72 -16.60
C LEU A 273 -7.80 -4.02 -15.17
N GLY A 274 -7.35 -5.25 -14.91
CA GLY A 274 -6.72 -5.60 -13.63
C GLY A 274 -5.43 -4.83 -13.39
N VAL A 275 -4.58 -4.68 -14.41
CA VAL A 275 -3.35 -3.88 -14.36
C VAL A 275 -3.65 -2.41 -14.03
N ILE A 276 -4.64 -1.80 -14.68
CA ILE A 276 -5.05 -0.42 -14.39
C ILE A 276 -5.55 -0.29 -12.95
N ALA A 277 -6.35 -1.25 -12.47
CA ALA A 277 -6.83 -1.23 -11.10
C ALA A 277 -5.69 -1.34 -10.07
N PHE A 278 -4.69 -2.18 -10.35
CA PHE A 278 -3.48 -2.29 -9.52
C PHE A 278 -2.74 -0.96 -9.41
N SER A 279 -2.58 -0.27 -10.53
CA SER A 279 -1.76 0.95 -10.61
C SER A 279 -2.25 2.07 -9.70
N PHE A 280 -3.52 2.09 -9.34
CA PHE A 280 -4.12 3.09 -8.45
C PHE A 280 -4.42 2.55 -7.05
N GLY A 281 -4.00 1.33 -6.72
CA GLY A 281 -4.30 0.69 -5.45
C GLY A 281 -3.64 1.38 -4.25
N ASP A 282 -4.42 1.71 -3.22
CA ASP A 282 -3.94 2.22 -1.93
C ASP A 282 -4.77 1.63 -0.78
N ALA A 283 -4.40 0.45 -0.35
CA ALA A 283 -5.09 -0.25 0.75
C ALA A 283 -4.80 0.33 2.14
N MET A 284 -4.05 1.45 2.27
CA MET A 284 -3.55 1.99 3.55
C MET A 284 -4.02 3.42 3.86
N LEU A 285 -4.98 3.94 3.14
CA LEU A 285 -5.42 5.34 3.27
C LEU A 285 -5.90 5.71 4.69
N PRO A 286 -6.70 4.90 5.41
CA PRO A 286 -7.10 5.20 6.80
C PRO A 286 -5.92 5.21 7.76
N GLU A 287 -4.95 4.33 7.57
CA GLU A 287 -3.71 4.26 8.34
C GLU A 287 -2.89 5.54 8.17
N ILE A 288 -2.72 6.01 6.94
CA ILE A 288 -2.05 7.28 6.64
C ILE A 288 -2.79 8.44 7.30
N GLN A 289 -4.13 8.47 7.18
CA GLN A 289 -4.94 9.56 7.75
C GLN A 289 -4.83 9.65 9.28
N ASN A 290 -4.64 8.51 9.96
CA ASN A 290 -4.46 8.49 11.41
C ASN A 290 -3.19 9.22 11.89
N THR A 291 -2.19 9.39 11.02
CA THR A 291 -0.95 10.11 11.34
C THR A 291 -1.06 11.63 11.18
N ILE A 292 -2.19 12.14 10.67
CA ILE A 292 -2.35 13.54 10.28
C ILE A 292 -3.00 14.34 11.41
N ARG A 293 -2.49 15.57 11.62
CA ARG A 293 -3.04 16.51 12.60
C ARG A 293 -4.45 17.00 12.22
N GLU A 294 -5.22 17.34 13.22
CA GLU A 294 -6.52 17.96 13.00
C GLU A 294 -6.41 19.35 12.31
N PRO A 295 -7.32 19.72 11.43
CA PRO A 295 -8.48 18.94 10.98
C PRO A 295 -8.10 17.87 9.95
N ALA A 296 -8.00 16.60 10.40
CA ALA A 296 -7.44 15.48 9.63
C ALA A 296 -8.14 15.26 8.27
N LYS A 297 -9.48 15.36 8.22
CA LYS A 297 -10.26 15.25 6.98
C LYS A 297 -9.86 16.30 5.94
N LYS A 298 -9.78 17.59 6.33
CA LYS A 298 -9.42 18.69 5.41
C LYS A 298 -7.98 18.56 4.92
N ASN A 299 -7.06 18.19 5.83
CA ASN A 299 -5.67 17.97 5.49
C ASN A 299 -5.51 16.76 4.57
N MET A 300 -6.26 15.67 4.79
CA MET A 300 -6.26 14.49 3.94
C MET A 300 -6.80 14.80 2.54
N TYR A 301 -7.90 15.54 2.41
CA TYR A 301 -8.42 15.95 1.11
C TYR A 301 -7.39 16.72 0.28
N LYS A 302 -6.69 17.68 0.90
CA LYS A 302 -5.61 18.41 0.24
C LYS A 302 -4.44 17.50 -0.12
N GLY A 303 -4.08 16.57 0.78
CA GLY A 303 -3.00 15.62 0.57
C GLY A 303 -3.28 14.67 -0.58
N VAL A 304 -4.44 14.03 -0.60
CA VAL A 304 -4.90 13.15 -1.67
C VAL A 304 -4.94 13.88 -3.01
N SER A 305 -5.55 15.06 -3.08
CA SER A 305 -5.64 15.80 -4.35
C SER A 305 -4.27 16.22 -4.88
N ALA A 306 -3.34 16.61 -3.99
CA ALA A 306 -1.96 16.93 -4.40
C ALA A 306 -1.20 15.67 -4.88
N ALA A 307 -1.35 14.53 -4.18
CA ALA A 307 -0.76 13.26 -4.58
C ALA A 307 -1.27 12.82 -5.96
N TYR A 308 -2.59 12.86 -6.18
CA TYR A 308 -3.18 12.48 -7.48
C TYR A 308 -2.77 13.42 -8.63
N SER A 309 -2.47 14.69 -8.37
CA SER A 309 -1.89 15.56 -9.40
C SER A 309 -0.51 15.06 -9.85
N ILE A 310 0.33 14.60 -8.91
CA ILE A 310 1.65 14.02 -9.22
C ILE A 310 1.48 12.68 -9.96
N ILE A 311 0.56 11.83 -9.49
CA ILE A 311 0.26 10.53 -10.09
C ILE A 311 -0.21 10.69 -11.54
N VAL A 312 -1.15 11.60 -11.80
CA VAL A 312 -1.62 11.88 -13.17
C VAL A 312 -0.46 12.31 -14.07
N LEU A 313 0.37 13.23 -13.59
CA LEU A 313 1.52 13.71 -14.38
C LEU A 313 2.51 12.60 -14.72
N SER A 314 2.81 11.68 -13.80
CA SER A 314 3.75 10.59 -14.08
C SER A 314 3.12 9.42 -14.85
N TYR A 315 1.93 8.98 -14.44
CA TYR A 315 1.28 7.79 -14.99
C TYR A 315 0.82 7.98 -16.42
N TRP A 316 0.12 9.08 -16.68
CA TRP A 316 -0.40 9.34 -18.03
C TRP A 316 0.73 9.61 -19.03
N GLN A 317 1.77 10.34 -18.60
CA GLN A 317 2.92 10.57 -19.48
C GLN A 317 3.62 9.26 -19.83
N LEU A 318 3.89 8.38 -18.86
CA LEU A 318 4.53 7.10 -19.14
C LEU A 318 3.61 6.17 -19.95
N ALA A 319 2.32 6.08 -19.59
CA ALA A 319 1.36 5.24 -20.30
C ALA A 319 1.23 5.59 -21.76
N PHE A 320 1.06 6.90 -22.06
CA PHE A 320 0.85 7.36 -23.42
C PHE A 320 2.15 7.40 -24.23
N SER A 321 3.26 7.85 -23.65
CA SER A 321 4.56 7.83 -24.34
C SER A 321 5.04 6.41 -24.60
N GLY A 322 4.82 5.46 -23.68
CA GLY A 322 5.21 4.07 -23.86
C GLY A 322 4.41 3.36 -24.96
N TYR A 323 3.09 3.53 -24.97
CA TYR A 323 2.28 2.98 -26.08
C TYR A 323 2.58 3.70 -27.40
N TRP A 324 2.79 5.01 -27.39
CA TRP A 324 3.22 5.74 -28.58
C TRP A 324 4.58 5.27 -29.08
N ALA A 325 5.55 5.00 -28.21
CA ALA A 325 6.91 4.60 -28.58
C ALA A 325 6.99 3.18 -29.14
N PHE A 326 6.31 2.22 -28.50
CA PHE A 326 6.49 0.80 -28.77
C PHE A 326 5.25 0.12 -29.39
N GLY A 327 4.11 0.82 -29.44
CA GLY A 327 2.86 0.26 -29.97
C GLY A 327 2.44 -1.00 -29.23
N SER A 328 1.95 -1.99 -29.96
CA SER A 328 1.47 -3.27 -29.44
C SER A 328 2.57 -4.22 -28.95
N GLN A 329 3.85 -3.87 -29.12
CA GLN A 329 4.99 -4.69 -28.71
C GLN A 329 5.57 -4.29 -27.34
N VAL A 330 4.96 -3.30 -26.68
CA VAL A 330 5.39 -2.87 -25.34
C VAL A 330 5.29 -4.03 -24.35
N GLN A 331 6.33 -4.21 -23.54
CA GLN A 331 6.40 -5.26 -22.53
C GLN A 331 5.61 -4.88 -21.26
N PRO A 332 5.15 -5.87 -20.46
CA PRO A 332 4.47 -5.61 -19.19
C PRO A 332 5.27 -4.77 -18.20
N PHE A 333 6.61 -4.87 -18.22
CA PHE A 333 7.50 -3.98 -17.49
C PHE A 333 8.21 -3.07 -18.49
N ILE A 334 7.84 -1.79 -18.55
CA ILE A 334 8.27 -0.86 -19.61
C ILE A 334 9.80 -0.80 -19.77
N LEU A 335 10.58 -0.91 -18.68
CA LEU A 335 12.03 -0.87 -18.77
C LEU A 335 12.60 -1.99 -19.65
N SER A 336 11.91 -3.13 -19.75
CA SER A 336 12.31 -4.23 -20.65
C SER A 336 12.08 -3.93 -22.14
N SER A 337 11.32 -2.87 -22.46
CA SER A 337 11.13 -2.41 -23.84
C SER A 337 12.17 -1.39 -24.28
N LEU A 338 12.96 -0.82 -23.35
CA LEU A 338 13.94 0.22 -23.64
C LEU A 338 15.23 -0.40 -24.18
N THR A 339 15.81 0.21 -25.19
CA THR A 339 17.03 -0.29 -25.85
C THR A 339 18.19 0.70 -25.83
N ILE A 340 17.91 2.00 -25.86
CA ILE A 340 18.90 3.09 -25.96
C ILE A 340 18.46 4.32 -25.14
N PRO A 341 19.37 5.12 -24.59
CA PRO A 341 20.79 4.80 -24.35
C PRO A 341 20.94 3.87 -23.11
N GLU A 342 21.83 2.92 -23.19
CA GLU A 342 21.99 1.86 -22.18
C GLU A 342 22.24 2.38 -20.77
N TRP A 343 23.16 3.36 -20.61
CA TRP A 343 23.49 3.90 -19.29
C TRP A 343 22.30 4.53 -18.55
N THR A 344 21.36 5.16 -19.30
CA THR A 344 20.14 5.73 -18.70
C THR A 344 19.14 4.67 -18.32
N ILE A 345 19.11 3.54 -19.05
CA ILE A 345 18.29 2.37 -18.70
C ILE A 345 18.82 1.76 -17.41
N VAL A 346 20.13 1.60 -17.27
CA VAL A 346 20.77 1.16 -16.03
C VAL A 346 20.41 2.07 -14.86
N MET A 347 20.53 3.40 -15.06
CA MET A 347 20.14 4.38 -14.03
C MET A 347 18.68 4.26 -13.62
N ALA A 348 17.76 4.09 -14.58
CA ALA A 348 16.34 3.89 -14.30
C ALA A 348 16.10 2.61 -13.49
N ASN A 349 16.77 1.50 -13.82
CA ASN A 349 16.68 0.24 -13.09
C ASN A 349 17.24 0.36 -11.67
N VAL A 350 18.34 1.09 -11.45
CA VAL A 350 18.88 1.36 -10.12
C VAL A 350 17.89 2.17 -9.28
N PHE A 351 17.30 3.22 -9.84
CA PHE A 351 16.25 3.98 -9.15
C PHE A 351 15.04 3.09 -8.80
N ALA A 352 14.65 2.18 -9.70
CA ALA A 352 13.56 1.24 -9.46
C ALA A 352 13.87 0.34 -8.24
N VAL A 353 15.05 -0.28 -8.20
CA VAL A 353 15.45 -1.16 -7.10
C VAL A 353 15.46 -0.42 -5.76
N ILE A 354 16.08 0.76 -5.70
CA ILE A 354 16.15 1.56 -4.45
C ILE A 354 14.74 1.92 -3.97
N GLN A 355 13.87 2.37 -4.86
CA GLN A 355 12.52 2.76 -4.51
C GLN A 355 11.67 1.56 -4.09
N ILE A 356 11.77 0.43 -4.80
CA ILE A 356 11.07 -0.82 -4.49
C ILE A 356 11.49 -1.32 -3.10
N SER A 357 12.79 -1.32 -2.77
CA SER A 357 13.28 -1.74 -1.45
C SER A 357 12.65 -0.94 -0.31
N GLY A 358 12.50 0.39 -0.48
CA GLY A 358 11.83 1.21 0.51
C GLY A 358 10.33 0.94 0.62
N CYS A 359 9.65 0.74 -0.51
CA CYS A 359 8.21 0.50 -0.54
C CYS A 359 7.81 -0.89 -0.05
N PHE A 360 8.63 -1.91 -0.29
CA PHE A 360 8.37 -3.28 0.10
C PHE A 360 8.01 -3.39 1.58
N GLN A 361 8.80 -2.75 2.44
CA GLN A 361 8.58 -2.76 3.90
C GLN A 361 7.24 -2.12 4.30
N ILE A 362 6.76 -1.14 3.54
CA ILE A 362 5.45 -0.51 3.78
C ILE A 362 4.32 -1.48 3.44
N TYR A 363 4.41 -2.17 2.31
CA TYR A 363 3.39 -3.12 1.87
C TYR A 363 3.34 -4.41 2.70
N CYS A 364 4.41 -4.78 3.41
CA CYS A 364 4.39 -5.87 4.38
C CYS A 364 3.63 -5.53 5.67
N ARG A 365 3.50 -4.24 6.02
CA ARG A 365 2.92 -3.80 7.31
C ARG A 365 1.50 -4.30 7.60
N PRO A 366 0.54 -4.32 6.66
CA PRO A 366 -0.80 -4.86 6.94
C PRO A 366 -0.75 -6.31 7.42
N THR A 367 0.09 -7.13 6.77
CA THR A 367 0.27 -8.55 7.12
C THR A 367 0.98 -8.70 8.47
N TYR A 368 2.07 -7.97 8.69
CA TYR A 368 2.80 -8.01 9.95
C TYR A 368 1.95 -7.51 11.12
N ALA A 369 1.22 -6.41 10.95
CA ALA A 369 0.33 -5.87 11.96
C ALA A 369 -0.82 -6.84 12.30
N TYR A 370 -1.37 -7.53 11.32
CA TYR A 370 -2.39 -8.55 11.53
C TYR A 370 -1.85 -9.72 12.36
N PHE A 371 -0.65 -10.20 12.03
CA PHE A 371 0.03 -11.26 12.80
C PHE A 371 0.34 -10.82 14.23
N GLU A 372 0.93 -9.63 14.41
CA GLU A 372 1.27 -9.08 15.72
C GLU A 372 0.04 -8.98 16.64
N GLU A 373 -1.08 -8.52 16.10
CA GLU A 373 -2.33 -8.40 16.84
C GLU A 373 -2.88 -9.75 17.32
N ARG A 374 -2.72 -10.81 16.50
CA ARG A 374 -3.28 -12.14 16.75
C ARG A 374 -2.37 -13.04 17.58
N MET A 375 -1.06 -12.97 17.36
CA MET A 375 -0.11 -13.97 17.81
C MET A 375 0.81 -13.51 18.94
N LEU A 376 0.97 -12.19 19.11
CA LEU A 376 1.83 -11.68 20.16
C LEU A 376 1.06 -11.45 21.46
N SER A 377 1.65 -11.91 22.57
CA SER A 377 1.09 -11.67 23.90
C SER A 377 1.32 -10.21 24.32
N LYS A 378 0.31 -9.59 24.92
CA LYS A 378 0.35 -8.22 25.43
C LYS A 378 0.99 -8.11 26.82
N VAL A 379 1.36 -9.25 27.45
CA VAL A 379 1.99 -9.30 28.76
C VAL A 379 3.44 -8.83 28.68
N SER A 380 3.85 -7.96 29.59
CA SER A 380 5.18 -7.33 29.60
C SER A 380 6.14 -8.01 30.60
N SER A 381 6.34 -9.33 30.51
CA SER A 381 7.44 -10.00 31.21
C SER A 381 8.60 -10.26 30.26
N ASP A 382 9.84 -10.30 30.76
CA ASP A 382 11.04 -10.45 29.92
C ASP A 382 11.03 -11.74 29.10
N GLY A 383 10.59 -12.85 29.66
CA GLY A 383 10.44 -14.11 28.93
C GLY A 383 9.39 -14.06 27.81
N VAL A 384 8.28 -13.33 28.02
CA VAL A 384 7.25 -13.13 27.01
C VAL A 384 7.77 -12.19 25.90
N ARG A 385 8.56 -11.19 26.26
CA ARG A 385 9.19 -10.25 25.34
C ARG A 385 10.13 -10.95 24.36
N LEU A 386 11.02 -11.80 24.86
CA LEU A 386 11.93 -12.61 24.05
C LEU A 386 11.16 -13.56 23.12
N ARG A 387 10.14 -14.26 23.63
CA ARG A 387 9.28 -15.14 22.85
C ARG A 387 8.52 -14.40 21.75
N ASN A 388 8.00 -13.21 22.03
CA ASN A 388 7.34 -12.38 21.05
C ASN A 388 8.32 -11.91 19.95
N CYS A 389 9.54 -11.53 20.32
CA CYS A 389 10.60 -11.19 19.37
C CYS A 389 10.93 -12.38 18.44
N PHE A 390 11.10 -13.57 18.99
CA PHE A 390 11.35 -14.78 18.22
C PHE A 390 10.18 -15.14 17.28
N ARG A 391 8.93 -15.09 17.78
CA ARG A 391 7.74 -15.35 16.95
C ARG A 391 7.64 -14.37 15.79
N ARG A 392 7.93 -13.10 16.04
CA ARG A 392 7.95 -12.07 15.00
C ARG A 392 9.03 -12.36 13.97
N LEU A 393 10.27 -12.61 14.40
CA LEU A 393 11.39 -12.97 13.52
C LEU A 393 11.04 -14.17 12.66
N ALA A 394 10.52 -15.25 13.26
CA ALA A 394 10.13 -16.47 12.55
C ALA A 394 9.03 -16.19 11.50
N PHE A 395 7.99 -15.41 11.86
CA PHE A 395 6.92 -15.09 10.94
C PHE A 395 7.37 -14.20 9.78
N THR A 396 8.11 -13.12 10.07
CA THR A 396 8.60 -12.20 9.03
C THR A 396 9.54 -12.93 8.07
N SER A 397 10.44 -13.79 8.59
CA SER A 397 11.32 -14.61 7.76
C SER A 397 10.56 -15.61 6.90
N ALA A 398 9.59 -16.33 7.48
CA ALA A 398 8.76 -17.28 6.73
C ALA A 398 7.95 -16.60 5.63
N TYR A 399 7.37 -15.42 5.91
CA TYR A 399 6.65 -14.62 4.92
C TYR A 399 7.55 -14.17 3.77
N MET A 400 8.77 -13.68 4.09
CA MET A 400 9.75 -13.25 3.09
C MET A 400 10.20 -14.41 2.20
N VAL A 401 10.53 -15.54 2.79
CA VAL A 401 10.90 -16.75 2.05
C VAL A 401 9.76 -17.19 1.12
N LEU A 402 8.53 -17.21 1.61
CA LEU A 402 7.36 -17.56 0.80
C LEU A 402 7.21 -16.63 -0.40
N VAL A 403 7.24 -15.31 -0.18
CA VAL A 403 7.10 -14.30 -1.26
C VAL A 403 8.22 -14.48 -2.29
N THR A 404 9.45 -14.63 -1.84
CA THR A 404 10.63 -14.78 -2.72
C THR A 404 10.54 -16.07 -3.54
N LEU A 405 10.19 -17.21 -2.92
CA LEU A 405 10.04 -18.48 -3.61
C LEU A 405 8.93 -18.45 -4.65
N VAL A 406 7.78 -17.86 -4.34
CA VAL A 406 6.68 -17.72 -5.31
C VAL A 406 7.08 -16.81 -6.47
N ALA A 407 7.76 -15.69 -6.19
CA ALA A 407 8.25 -14.77 -7.22
C ALA A 407 9.30 -15.43 -8.13
N ALA A 408 10.22 -16.23 -7.58
CA ALA A 408 11.23 -16.96 -8.35
C ALA A 408 10.63 -18.12 -9.15
N ALA A 409 9.64 -18.83 -8.59
CA ALA A 409 8.99 -19.95 -9.26
C ALA A 409 8.10 -19.51 -10.43
N MET A 410 7.49 -18.33 -10.34
CA MET A 410 6.51 -17.82 -11.31
C MET A 410 6.78 -16.33 -11.61
N PRO A 411 7.84 -15.99 -12.39
CA PRO A 411 8.23 -14.59 -12.59
C PRO A 411 7.36 -13.85 -13.62
N PHE A 412 6.03 -14.07 -13.58
CA PHE A 412 5.04 -13.49 -14.49
C PHE A 412 4.54 -12.15 -13.97
N PHE A 413 5.37 -11.11 -14.07
CA PHE A 413 5.10 -9.78 -13.51
C PHE A 413 3.73 -9.24 -13.88
N GLY A 414 3.38 -9.24 -15.18
CA GLY A 414 2.11 -8.68 -15.68
C GLY A 414 0.88 -9.35 -15.11
N ASP A 415 0.94 -10.66 -14.89
CA ASP A 415 -0.18 -11.45 -14.41
C ASP A 415 -0.38 -11.30 -12.91
N PHE A 416 0.71 -11.26 -12.13
CA PHE A 416 0.63 -10.95 -10.70
C PHE A 416 0.09 -9.55 -10.44
N VAL A 417 0.53 -8.57 -11.22
CA VAL A 417 0.00 -7.20 -11.17
C VAL A 417 -1.51 -7.20 -11.46
N SER A 418 -1.94 -7.89 -12.51
CA SER A 418 -3.34 -7.94 -12.90
C SER A 418 -4.22 -8.65 -11.86
N ILE A 419 -3.83 -9.83 -11.38
CA ILE A 419 -4.63 -10.57 -10.39
C ILE A 419 -4.71 -9.83 -9.06
N CYS A 420 -3.61 -9.22 -8.63
CA CYS A 420 -3.58 -8.39 -7.44
C CYS A 420 -4.49 -7.16 -7.56
N GLY A 421 -4.47 -6.51 -8.73
CA GLY A 421 -5.35 -5.39 -9.03
C GLY A 421 -6.82 -5.80 -9.04
N ALA A 422 -7.15 -6.90 -9.71
CA ALA A 422 -8.51 -7.36 -9.84
C ALA A 422 -9.11 -7.85 -8.52
N ILE A 423 -8.42 -8.73 -7.78
CA ILE A 423 -8.96 -9.36 -6.56
C ILE A 423 -8.63 -8.54 -5.31
N GLY A 424 -7.42 -7.95 -5.23
CA GLY A 424 -6.98 -7.25 -4.04
C GLY A 424 -7.47 -5.81 -4.00
N PHE A 425 -7.02 -4.98 -4.94
CA PHE A 425 -7.25 -3.53 -4.90
C PHE A 425 -8.63 -3.10 -5.39
N THR A 426 -9.21 -3.76 -6.42
CA THR A 426 -10.51 -3.33 -6.95
C THR A 426 -11.62 -3.32 -5.89
N PRO A 427 -11.79 -4.36 -5.05
CA PRO A 427 -12.77 -4.30 -3.98
C PRO A 427 -12.50 -3.22 -2.94
N LEU A 428 -11.23 -2.99 -2.57
CA LEU A 428 -10.84 -2.04 -1.52
C LEU A 428 -10.98 -0.59 -1.96
N ASP A 429 -10.51 -0.27 -3.17
CA ASP A 429 -10.34 1.12 -3.59
C ASP A 429 -11.48 1.65 -4.47
N PHE A 430 -12.29 0.76 -5.04
CA PHE A 430 -13.38 1.15 -5.93
C PHE A 430 -14.76 0.75 -5.39
N VAL A 431 -14.94 -0.51 -4.96
CA VAL A 431 -16.26 -1.04 -4.59
C VAL A 431 -16.63 -0.67 -3.16
N PHE A 432 -15.76 -0.99 -2.20
CA PHE A 432 -16.05 -0.76 -0.79
C PHE A 432 -16.32 0.72 -0.45
N PRO A 433 -15.53 1.72 -0.92
CA PRO A 433 -15.79 3.12 -0.59
C PRO A 433 -17.15 3.61 -1.07
N ALA A 434 -17.56 3.19 -2.27
CA ALA A 434 -18.85 3.56 -2.84
C ALA A 434 -20.02 2.97 -2.02
N LEU A 435 -19.96 1.67 -1.70
CA LEU A 435 -20.98 1.00 -0.89
C LEU A 435 -20.99 1.51 0.56
N ALA A 436 -19.82 1.75 1.14
CA ALA A 436 -19.69 2.29 2.48
C ALA A 436 -20.33 3.67 2.61
N PHE A 437 -20.14 4.53 1.62
CA PHE A 437 -20.77 5.85 1.59
C PHE A 437 -22.30 5.77 1.50
N LEU A 438 -22.83 4.86 0.67
CA LEU A 438 -24.28 4.62 0.58
C LEU A 438 -24.86 4.17 1.92
N LYS A 439 -24.20 3.22 2.58
CA LYS A 439 -24.63 2.70 3.89
C LYS A 439 -24.52 3.75 5.00
N ALA A 440 -23.52 4.62 4.88
CA ALA A 440 -23.29 5.72 5.81
C ALA A 440 -24.45 6.75 5.86
N GLY A 441 -25.33 6.76 4.87
CA GLY A 441 -26.52 7.61 4.85
C GLY A 441 -26.22 9.11 4.76
N ARG A 442 -24.98 9.52 4.46
CA ARG A 442 -24.58 10.94 4.34
C ARG A 442 -25.05 11.55 3.02
N MET A 443 -26.36 11.40 2.74
CA MET A 443 -26.97 11.81 1.48
C MET A 443 -27.37 13.29 1.48
N PRO A 444 -27.35 13.96 0.31
CA PRO A 444 -27.90 15.29 0.14
C PRO A 444 -29.37 15.33 0.52
N LYS A 445 -29.81 16.47 1.04
CA LYS A 445 -31.23 16.71 1.39
C LYS A 445 -32.15 16.79 0.15
N ASN A 446 -31.61 17.26 -0.98
CA ASN A 446 -32.35 17.36 -2.23
C ASN A 446 -32.58 15.97 -2.84
N THR A 447 -33.82 15.59 -3.08
CA THR A 447 -34.24 14.27 -3.58
C THR A 447 -33.61 13.93 -4.94
N ARG A 448 -33.56 14.88 -5.88
CA ARG A 448 -32.92 14.65 -7.21
C ARG A 448 -31.44 14.42 -7.07
N LEU A 449 -30.75 15.24 -6.28
CA LEU A 449 -29.32 15.09 -6.05
C LEU A 449 -29.01 13.79 -5.28
N ARG A 450 -29.86 13.41 -4.34
CA ARG A 450 -29.78 12.13 -3.63
C ARG A 450 -29.85 10.95 -4.58
N LEU A 451 -30.80 10.95 -5.52
CA LEU A 451 -30.96 9.90 -6.52
C LEU A 451 -29.71 9.82 -7.42
N VAL A 452 -29.22 10.96 -7.92
CA VAL A 452 -28.00 11.01 -8.76
C VAL A 452 -26.82 10.42 -8.01
N VAL A 453 -26.61 10.80 -6.75
CA VAL A 453 -25.51 10.27 -5.91
C VAL A 453 -25.68 8.76 -5.69
N GLN A 454 -26.88 8.28 -5.40
CA GLN A 454 -27.14 6.84 -5.22
C GLN A 454 -26.84 6.05 -6.51
N VAL A 455 -27.34 6.51 -7.65
CA VAL A 455 -27.10 5.86 -8.95
C VAL A 455 -25.62 5.85 -9.29
N LEU A 456 -24.91 6.95 -9.08
CA LEU A 456 -23.47 7.05 -9.33
C LEU A 456 -22.68 6.03 -8.52
N HIS A 457 -22.92 5.93 -7.21
CA HIS A 457 -22.19 5.00 -6.35
C HIS A 457 -22.53 3.53 -6.66
N LEU A 458 -23.79 3.23 -6.96
CA LEU A 458 -24.20 1.90 -7.41
C LEU A 458 -23.55 1.55 -8.75
N ALA A 459 -23.51 2.49 -9.69
CA ALA A 459 -22.87 2.30 -10.99
C ALA A 459 -21.36 2.04 -10.85
N ILE A 460 -20.65 2.82 -10.00
CA ILE A 460 -19.24 2.60 -9.67
C ILE A 460 -19.05 1.21 -9.07
N ALA A 461 -19.82 0.85 -8.06
CA ALA A 461 -19.70 -0.45 -7.39
C ALA A 461 -19.97 -1.61 -8.36
N ALA A 462 -21.02 -1.53 -9.18
CA ALA A 462 -21.37 -2.56 -10.17
C ALA A 462 -20.30 -2.69 -11.26
N TRP A 463 -19.87 -1.56 -11.84
CA TRP A 463 -18.85 -1.54 -12.89
C TRP A 463 -17.53 -2.15 -12.42
N PHE A 464 -17.01 -1.71 -11.27
CA PHE A 464 -15.74 -2.22 -10.77
C PHE A 464 -15.85 -3.64 -10.19
N SER A 465 -17.03 -4.10 -9.77
CA SER A 465 -17.25 -5.52 -9.49
C SER A 465 -17.13 -6.38 -10.76
N ILE A 466 -17.66 -5.90 -11.89
CA ILE A 466 -17.46 -6.56 -13.17
C ILE A 466 -15.97 -6.55 -13.56
N VAL A 467 -15.29 -5.42 -13.42
CA VAL A 467 -13.85 -5.30 -13.69
C VAL A 467 -13.04 -6.28 -12.84
N ALA A 468 -13.37 -6.44 -11.55
CA ALA A 468 -12.72 -7.42 -10.68
C ALA A 468 -12.87 -8.85 -11.20
N VAL A 469 -14.08 -9.25 -11.61
CA VAL A 469 -14.34 -10.59 -12.12
C VAL A 469 -13.64 -10.83 -13.46
N VAL A 470 -13.79 -9.92 -14.43
CA VAL A 470 -13.19 -10.12 -15.76
C VAL A 470 -11.66 -10.02 -15.71
N GLY A 471 -11.11 -9.12 -14.88
CA GLY A 471 -9.68 -9.00 -14.65
C GLY A 471 -9.08 -10.27 -14.05
N CYS A 472 -9.78 -10.87 -13.07
CA CYS A 472 -9.41 -12.16 -12.49
C CYS A 472 -9.40 -13.28 -13.56
N ILE A 473 -10.45 -13.38 -14.37
CA ILE A 473 -10.52 -14.37 -15.46
C ILE A 473 -9.38 -14.17 -16.46
N GLY A 474 -9.08 -12.92 -16.82
CA GLY A 474 -7.97 -12.58 -17.72
C GLY A 474 -6.62 -13.02 -17.15
N ALA A 475 -6.32 -12.61 -15.92
CA ALA A 475 -5.06 -12.93 -15.24
C ALA A 475 -4.86 -14.44 -15.03
N VAL A 476 -5.87 -15.15 -14.53
CA VAL A 476 -5.79 -16.61 -14.32
C VAL A 476 -5.54 -17.34 -15.64
N ARG A 477 -6.19 -16.92 -16.72
CA ARG A 477 -5.94 -17.53 -18.05
C ARG A 477 -4.49 -17.36 -18.49
N PHE A 478 -3.89 -16.18 -18.33
CA PHE A 478 -2.51 -15.93 -18.73
C PHE A 478 -1.55 -16.69 -17.81
N ILE A 479 -1.74 -16.71 -16.51
CA ILE A 479 -0.96 -17.54 -15.59
C ILE A 479 -0.98 -19.00 -16.02
N VAL A 480 -2.16 -19.56 -16.40
CA VAL A 480 -2.25 -20.96 -16.85
C VAL A 480 -1.52 -21.20 -18.18
N ILE A 481 -1.53 -20.23 -19.09
CA ILE A 481 -0.79 -20.32 -20.36
C ILE A 481 0.71 -20.23 -20.10
N ASP A 482 1.14 -19.28 -19.30
CA ASP A 482 2.56 -19.04 -19.03
C ASP A 482 3.17 -20.19 -18.24
N VAL A 483 2.47 -20.75 -17.25
CA VAL A 483 2.92 -21.95 -16.52
C VAL A 483 3.09 -23.17 -17.42
N LYS A 484 2.27 -23.32 -18.47
CA LYS A 484 2.39 -24.44 -19.42
C LYS A 484 3.59 -24.32 -20.34
N THR A 485 3.99 -23.11 -20.68
CA THR A 485 5.11 -22.83 -21.58
C THR A 485 6.43 -22.62 -20.83
N TYR A 486 6.35 -22.23 -19.57
CA TYR A 486 7.48 -21.90 -18.72
C TYR A 486 8.18 -23.15 -18.17
N LYS A 487 9.50 -23.17 -18.26
CA LYS A 487 10.33 -24.16 -17.57
C LYS A 487 10.92 -23.51 -16.32
N PHE A 488 10.65 -24.12 -15.17
CA PHE A 488 11.15 -23.62 -13.90
C PHE A 488 12.69 -23.44 -13.94
N PHE A 489 13.16 -22.29 -13.46
CA PHE A 489 14.58 -21.91 -13.41
C PHE A 489 15.31 -21.85 -14.77
N HIS A 490 14.60 -21.70 -15.87
CA HIS A 490 15.17 -21.29 -17.15
C HIS A 490 14.86 -19.82 -17.44
N ASP A 491 15.81 -19.10 -18.03
CA ASP A 491 15.63 -17.73 -18.49
C ASP A 491 14.50 -17.66 -19.54
N MET A 492 13.65 -16.64 -19.40
CA MET A 492 12.67 -16.27 -20.43
C MET A 492 13.31 -15.40 -21.49
#